data_7e03135c117941fe00d9a9e8c45ec162
#
_entry.id   7e03135c117941fe00d9a9e8c45ec162
#
_cell.length_a   1.000
_cell.length_b   1.000
_cell.length_c   1.000
_cell.angle_alpha   90.00
_cell.angle_beta   90.00
_cell.angle_gamma   90.00
#
_symmetry.space_group_name_H-M   'P 1'
#
loop_
_entity.id
_entity.type
_entity.pdbx_description
1 polymer ?
#
loop_
_entity_poly.entity_id
_entity_poly.type
_entity_poly.pdbx_seq_one_letter_code
_entity_poly.pdbx_strand_id
1 'polypeptide(L)'
;MQRLLCVVAVLCGTAASVPAQFPWSGLLFLRPDGKIEPSLVTECSGLVQSLRYAGVFWAVGDSGSGASIVPVQADGKVSPFWPGPVRIDGVKNNDWEDLALDEQGNLIIADLGNNSGRRKQLMLHFVNEPKPGATVVSPRRTLRVHYEDQKGAAEDYDCEAVFAAGGRIFCLTKQRSDQRTRLYRLAGESPSKSNPLRLVDSFDIGGLVTAADVSPDGKSVAVLTYTALWVFDFDPKTGNIFRGRIRRMPIFAWQAEALAFEGNDQVVIGNESGQLFRVPLSGLEVVRP
;
A
#
# COMPACT_ATOMS: atom_id res chain seq x y z
N MET A 1 22.78 -8.29 -5.48
CA MET A 1 23.71 -7.27 -6.01
C MET A 1 23.44 -6.81 -7.45
N GLN A 2 22.45 -7.33 -8.16
CA GLN A 2 22.18 -6.98 -9.58
C GLN A 2 20.97 -6.04 -9.78
N ARG A 3 20.13 -5.80 -8.76
CA ARG A 3 18.94 -4.92 -8.86
C ARG A 3 19.18 -3.44 -8.58
N LEU A 4 20.32 -3.08 -7.98
CA LEU A 4 20.66 -1.68 -7.66
C LEU A 4 20.96 -0.81 -8.91
N LEU A 5 21.20 -1.44 -10.07
CA LEU A 5 21.54 -0.73 -11.32
C LEU A 5 20.29 -0.21 -12.10
N CYS A 6 19.08 -0.74 -11.84
CA CYS A 6 17.91 -0.32 -12.60
C CYS A 6 17.33 1.05 -12.19
N VAL A 7 17.53 1.48 -10.94
CA VAL A 7 16.97 2.77 -10.47
C VAL A 7 17.79 3.97 -10.95
N VAL A 8 19.07 3.78 -11.22
CA VAL A 8 19.97 4.86 -11.71
C VAL A 8 19.90 5.03 -13.24
N ALA A 9 19.51 3.98 -13.99
CA ALA A 9 19.50 4.02 -15.46
C ALA A 9 18.30 4.76 -16.07
N VAL A 10 17.26 5.07 -15.32
CA VAL A 10 16.07 5.80 -15.82
C VAL A 10 16.31 7.31 -15.91
N LEU A 11 17.44 7.82 -15.38
CA LEU A 11 17.78 9.24 -15.40
C LEU A 11 18.63 9.70 -16.61
N CYS A 12 18.97 8.81 -17.53
CA CYS A 12 19.76 9.18 -18.71
C CYS A 12 19.15 8.64 -20.00
N GLY A 13 18.37 9.46 -20.69
CA GLY A 13 18.17 9.22 -22.11
C GLY A 13 16.82 9.63 -22.70
N THR A 14 16.82 10.72 -23.37
CA THR A 14 16.04 11.30 -24.46
C THR A 14 15.14 12.46 -24.11
N ALA A 15 15.46 13.58 -24.73
CA ALA A 15 14.76 14.86 -24.64
C ALA A 15 13.33 14.74 -25.18
N ALA A 16 12.35 14.85 -24.27
CA ALA A 16 10.99 15.28 -24.58
C ALA A 16 10.42 15.92 -23.32
N SER A 17 10.02 17.19 -23.43
CA SER A 17 9.32 18.05 -22.47
C SER A 17 9.69 17.82 -21.00
N VAL A 18 10.56 18.68 -20.47
CA VAL A 18 10.96 18.74 -19.06
C VAL A 18 9.70 18.87 -18.20
N PRO A 19 9.32 17.88 -17.39
CA PRO A 19 8.40 18.11 -16.29
C PRO A 19 9.13 19.05 -15.32
N ALA A 20 8.38 19.93 -14.66
CA ALA A 20 8.90 20.93 -13.73
C ALA A 20 10.02 20.35 -12.86
N GLN A 21 11.19 20.95 -12.90
CA GLN A 21 12.32 20.59 -12.07
C GLN A 21 11.88 20.65 -10.62
N PHE A 22 11.74 19.49 -9.98
CA PHE A 22 11.56 19.46 -8.53
C PHE A 22 12.84 19.99 -7.90
N PRO A 23 12.79 21.09 -7.15
CA PRO A 23 13.96 21.52 -6.41
C PRO A 23 14.28 20.46 -5.36
N TRP A 24 15.41 19.82 -5.45
CA TRP A 24 15.96 18.89 -4.45
C TRP A 24 16.09 19.53 -3.06
N SER A 25 15.94 20.84 -2.95
CA SER A 25 16.00 21.65 -1.72
C SER A 25 14.88 21.39 -0.71
N GLY A 26 13.91 20.52 -1.02
CA GLY A 26 12.82 20.14 -0.09
C GLY A 26 12.74 18.65 0.21
N LEU A 27 13.67 17.81 -0.29
CA LEU A 27 13.61 16.37 -0.07
C LEU A 27 13.98 16.03 1.37
N LEU A 28 13.04 15.44 2.11
CA LEU A 28 13.26 14.99 3.47
C LEU A 28 13.87 13.58 3.47
N PHE A 29 15.14 13.48 3.87
CA PHE A 29 15.78 12.20 4.14
C PHE A 29 15.31 11.67 5.48
N LEU A 30 14.55 10.59 5.46
CA LEU A 30 14.01 9.99 6.68
C LEU A 30 15.09 9.20 7.42
N ARG A 31 15.04 9.24 8.75
CA ARG A 31 15.87 8.39 9.62
C ARG A 31 14.97 7.29 10.17
N PRO A 32 15.42 6.02 10.17
CA PRO A 32 14.60 4.95 10.68
C PRO A 32 14.44 5.06 12.21
N ASP A 33 13.19 4.89 12.66
CA ASP A 33 12.82 4.77 14.07
C ASP A 33 12.84 3.32 14.54
N GLY A 34 12.72 2.38 13.61
CA GLY A 34 12.68 0.96 13.89
C GLY A 34 13.07 0.12 12.68
N LYS A 35 13.10 -1.20 12.89
CA LYS A 35 13.39 -2.16 11.84
C LYS A 35 12.72 -3.51 12.12
N ILE A 36 11.97 -4.00 11.14
CA ILE A 36 11.48 -5.38 11.11
C ILE A 36 12.64 -6.28 10.67
N GLU A 37 12.89 -7.34 11.41
CA GLU A 37 13.92 -8.31 11.06
C GLU A 37 13.56 -9.03 9.73
N PRO A 38 14.53 -9.18 8.80
CA PRO A 38 14.26 -9.84 7.50
C PRO A 38 13.79 -11.29 7.61
N SER A 39 14.05 -11.95 8.74
CA SER A 39 13.55 -13.29 9.02
C SER A 39 12.04 -13.33 9.32
N LEU A 40 11.44 -12.20 9.61
CA LEU A 40 10.00 -12.04 9.88
C LEU A 40 9.24 -11.61 8.61
N VAL A 41 9.78 -10.62 7.91
CA VAL A 41 9.21 -10.08 6.66
C VAL A 41 10.36 -9.83 5.70
N THR A 42 10.32 -10.49 4.57
CA THR A 42 11.23 -10.22 3.46
C THR A 42 10.55 -9.23 2.51
N GLU A 43 11.22 -8.11 2.18
CA GLU A 43 10.67 -7.08 1.29
C GLU A 43 9.27 -6.62 1.78
N CYS A 44 9.26 -5.77 2.84
CA CYS A 44 8.01 -5.29 3.44
C CYS A 44 7.23 -4.44 2.42
N SER A 45 6.09 -4.94 1.98
CA SER A 45 5.24 -4.34 0.94
C SER A 45 3.95 -3.71 1.49
N GLY A 46 3.46 -4.14 2.65
CA GLY A 46 2.23 -3.58 3.22
C GLY A 46 2.28 -3.46 4.74
N LEU A 47 1.63 -2.44 5.25
CA LEU A 47 1.51 -2.14 6.68
C LEU A 47 0.15 -1.53 6.99
N VAL A 48 -0.49 -1.93 8.09
CA VAL A 48 -1.71 -1.29 8.58
C VAL A 48 -1.75 -1.30 10.11
N GLN A 49 -2.19 -0.21 10.73
CA GLN A 49 -2.36 -0.15 12.17
C GLN A 49 -3.61 -0.93 12.62
N SER A 50 -3.47 -1.78 13.62
CA SER A 50 -4.60 -2.43 14.27
C SER A 50 -5.55 -1.41 14.90
N LEU A 51 -6.85 -1.52 14.62
CA LEU A 51 -7.87 -0.76 15.34
C LEU A 51 -8.23 -1.40 16.69
N ARG A 52 -7.84 -2.65 16.89
CA ARG A 52 -8.21 -3.45 18.07
C ARG A 52 -7.11 -3.52 19.11
N TYR A 53 -5.85 -3.53 18.69
CA TYR A 53 -4.69 -3.71 19.56
C TYR A 53 -3.79 -2.50 19.47
N ALA A 54 -3.82 -1.67 20.51
CA ALA A 54 -3.06 -0.41 20.55
C ALA A 54 -1.56 -0.64 20.34
N GLY A 55 -0.96 0.16 19.45
CA GLY A 55 0.46 0.11 19.13
C GLY A 55 0.91 -1.10 18.30
N VAL A 56 -0.04 -1.89 17.79
CA VAL A 56 0.24 -3.02 16.88
C VAL A 56 -0.01 -2.60 15.45
N PHE A 57 0.91 -2.99 14.59
CA PHE A 57 0.80 -2.93 13.13
C PHE A 57 0.85 -4.35 12.57
N TRP A 58 0.07 -4.61 11.55
CA TRP A 58 0.18 -5.81 10.75
C TRP A 58 1.03 -5.52 9.53
N ALA A 59 2.07 -6.32 9.32
CA ALA A 59 2.96 -6.21 8.18
C ALA A 59 2.86 -7.44 7.28
N VAL A 60 3.03 -7.25 5.99
CA VAL A 60 3.17 -8.31 4.98
C VAL A 60 4.43 -8.09 4.16
N GLY A 61 4.91 -9.14 3.53
CA GLY A 61 6.01 -9.06 2.57
C GLY A 61 5.53 -9.41 1.16
N ASP A 62 6.27 -8.92 0.19
CA ASP A 62 6.09 -9.14 -1.24
C ASP A 62 6.27 -10.62 -1.65
N SER A 63 6.20 -10.87 -2.94
CA SER A 63 6.43 -12.18 -3.59
C SER A 63 7.74 -12.82 -3.11
N GLY A 64 7.69 -14.13 -2.84
CA GLY A 64 8.83 -14.84 -2.21
C GLY A 64 8.77 -14.90 -0.68
N SER A 65 7.96 -14.07 -0.03
CA SER A 65 7.61 -14.20 1.38
C SER A 65 6.60 -15.32 1.59
N GLY A 66 6.57 -15.89 2.80
CA GLY A 66 5.53 -16.83 3.20
C GLY A 66 4.15 -16.16 3.28
N ALA A 67 3.07 -16.93 3.09
CA ALA A 67 1.71 -16.41 3.27
C ALA A 67 1.43 -16.19 4.76
N SER A 68 1.93 -15.10 5.30
CA SER A 68 1.79 -14.73 6.72
C SER A 68 1.69 -13.22 6.89
N ILE A 69 1.04 -12.82 7.97
CA ILE A 69 1.02 -11.44 8.47
C ILE A 69 1.82 -11.39 9.76
N VAL A 70 2.53 -10.30 10.00
CA VAL A 70 3.42 -10.16 11.16
C VAL A 70 2.95 -9.03 12.05
N PRO A 71 2.59 -9.32 13.33
CA PRO A 71 2.22 -8.28 14.28
C PRO A 71 3.48 -7.59 14.81
N VAL A 72 3.71 -6.35 14.40
CA VAL A 72 4.87 -5.56 14.82
C VAL A 72 4.47 -4.31 15.57
N GLN A 73 5.38 -3.80 16.40
CA GLN A 73 5.32 -2.47 16.98
C GLN A 73 6.04 -1.47 16.05
N ALA A 74 5.87 -0.19 16.27
CA ALA A 74 6.48 0.83 15.42
C ALA A 74 8.02 0.90 15.50
N ASP A 75 8.64 0.18 16.48
CA ASP A 75 10.10 -0.05 16.52
C ASP A 75 10.53 -1.28 15.70
N GLY A 76 9.58 -1.96 15.04
CA GLY A 76 9.79 -3.14 14.20
C GLY A 76 9.84 -4.47 14.95
N LYS A 77 9.79 -4.47 16.29
CA LYS A 77 9.75 -5.72 17.05
C LYS A 77 8.40 -6.39 16.96
N VAL A 78 8.39 -7.72 17.00
CA VAL A 78 7.15 -8.49 17.12
C VAL A 78 6.41 -8.05 18.39
N SER A 79 5.13 -7.81 18.27
CA SER A 79 4.27 -7.49 19.41
C SER A 79 4.28 -8.65 20.42
N PRO A 80 4.43 -8.39 21.73
CA PRO A 80 4.53 -9.43 22.75
C PRO A 80 3.25 -10.28 22.91
N PHE A 81 2.15 -9.88 22.27
CA PHE A 81 0.90 -10.62 22.29
C PHE A 81 0.89 -11.83 21.34
N TRP A 82 1.87 -11.94 20.43
CA TRP A 82 2.00 -13.05 19.50
C TRP A 82 3.40 -13.65 19.56
N PRO A 83 3.51 -14.98 19.36
CA PRO A 83 4.83 -15.65 19.37
C PRO A 83 5.67 -15.34 18.12
N GLY A 84 5.08 -14.73 17.08
CA GLY A 84 5.72 -14.45 15.80
C GLY A 84 4.72 -14.25 14.67
N PRO A 85 5.12 -14.49 13.42
CA PRO A 85 4.23 -14.42 12.27
C PRO A 85 3.00 -15.30 12.39
N VAL A 86 1.87 -14.82 11.90
CA VAL A 86 0.61 -15.54 11.84
C VAL A 86 0.37 -16.02 10.41
N ARG A 87 0.43 -17.32 10.18
CA ARG A 87 0.24 -17.92 8.86
C ARG A 87 -1.21 -17.78 8.39
N ILE A 88 -1.39 -17.42 7.14
CA ILE A 88 -2.71 -17.41 6.48
C ILE A 88 -2.92 -18.77 5.81
N ASP A 89 -3.81 -19.56 6.34
CA ASP A 89 -4.04 -20.93 5.88
C ASP A 89 -4.82 -20.98 4.56
N GLY A 90 -4.48 -21.96 3.71
CA GLY A 90 -5.19 -22.20 2.46
C GLY A 90 -4.93 -21.17 1.34
N VAL A 91 -4.00 -20.24 1.50
CA VAL A 91 -3.59 -19.29 0.47
C VAL A 91 -2.09 -19.33 0.23
N LYS A 92 -1.66 -18.77 -0.90
CA LYS A 92 -0.26 -18.53 -1.23
C LYS A 92 -0.04 -17.03 -1.36
N ASN A 93 1.13 -16.56 -0.97
CA ASN A 93 1.61 -15.27 -1.39
C ASN A 93 2.15 -15.43 -2.82
N ASN A 94 1.40 -14.92 -3.81
CA ASN A 94 1.88 -14.89 -5.19
C ASN A 94 2.54 -13.56 -5.50
N ASP A 95 1.95 -12.46 -5.00
CA ASP A 95 2.44 -11.09 -5.19
C ASP A 95 1.61 -10.18 -4.28
N TRP A 96 1.85 -10.26 -2.95
CA TRP A 96 1.16 -9.44 -1.97
C TRP A 96 1.81 -8.07 -1.93
N GLU A 97 1.04 -7.06 -2.30
CA GLU A 97 1.58 -5.70 -2.45
C GLU A 97 1.20 -4.80 -1.28
N ASP A 98 -0.01 -4.98 -0.73
CA ASP A 98 -0.47 -4.10 0.34
C ASP A 98 -1.48 -4.80 1.26
N LEU A 99 -1.79 -4.13 2.37
CA LEU A 99 -2.67 -4.60 3.42
C LEU A 99 -3.56 -3.46 3.92
N ALA A 100 -4.86 -3.66 3.91
CA ALA A 100 -5.82 -2.71 4.46
C ALA A 100 -6.60 -3.29 5.64
N LEU A 101 -7.22 -2.42 6.43
CA LEU A 101 -8.18 -2.79 7.47
C LEU A 101 -9.52 -2.13 7.16
N ASP A 102 -10.60 -2.91 7.15
CA ASP A 102 -11.94 -2.36 7.00
C ASP A 102 -12.53 -1.86 8.32
N GLU A 103 -13.62 -1.10 8.25
CA GLU A 103 -14.31 -0.54 9.41
C GLU A 103 -14.87 -1.62 10.37
N GLN A 104 -14.98 -2.86 9.93
CA GLN A 104 -15.40 -4.01 10.74
C GLN A 104 -14.22 -4.71 11.42
N GLY A 105 -12.99 -4.27 11.16
CA GLY A 105 -11.76 -4.86 11.69
C GLY A 105 -11.36 -6.15 10.97
N ASN A 106 -11.67 -6.28 9.68
CA ASN A 106 -11.10 -7.33 8.85
C ASN A 106 -9.87 -6.81 8.11
N LEU A 107 -8.81 -7.57 8.15
CA LEU A 107 -7.64 -7.36 7.30
C LEU A 107 -7.97 -7.79 5.87
N ILE A 108 -7.56 -6.98 4.91
CA ILE A 108 -7.71 -7.20 3.47
C ILE A 108 -6.31 -7.29 2.89
N ILE A 109 -5.90 -8.49 2.48
CA ILE A 109 -4.59 -8.73 1.87
C ILE A 109 -4.74 -8.63 0.37
N ALA A 110 -3.97 -7.74 -0.25
CA ALA A 110 -3.98 -7.48 -1.69
C ALA A 110 -2.95 -8.36 -2.41
N ASP A 111 -3.35 -9.55 -2.84
CA ASP A 111 -2.57 -10.40 -3.76
C ASP A 111 -2.86 -9.95 -5.20
N LEU A 112 -2.45 -8.71 -5.51
CA LEU A 112 -2.82 -7.97 -6.71
C LEU A 112 -1.65 -7.53 -7.57
N GLY A 113 -0.41 -7.71 -7.14
CA GLY A 113 0.78 -7.39 -7.91
C GLY A 113 0.79 -8.08 -9.26
N ASN A 114 1.23 -7.39 -10.29
CA ASN A 114 1.22 -7.88 -11.66
C ASN A 114 2.29 -7.20 -12.51
N ASN A 115 3.47 -7.05 -11.97
CA ASN A 115 4.64 -6.40 -12.57
C ASN A 115 4.91 -6.81 -14.04
N SER A 116 4.59 -8.05 -14.39
CA SER A 116 4.77 -8.56 -15.75
C SER A 116 3.55 -8.36 -16.67
N GLY A 117 2.44 -7.84 -16.13
CA GLY A 117 1.16 -7.74 -16.86
C GLY A 117 0.51 -9.08 -17.26
N ARG A 118 1.00 -10.19 -16.71
CA ARG A 118 0.63 -11.56 -17.19
C ARG A 118 -0.18 -12.37 -16.18
N ARG A 119 -0.37 -11.87 -14.96
CA ARG A 119 -1.15 -12.61 -13.96
C ARG A 119 -2.61 -12.72 -14.39
N LYS A 120 -3.13 -13.96 -14.28
CA LYS A 120 -4.52 -14.29 -14.65
C LYS A 120 -5.48 -14.28 -13.45
N GLN A 121 -4.94 -14.32 -12.27
CA GLN A 121 -5.71 -14.38 -11.03
C GLN A 121 -5.16 -13.34 -10.05
N LEU A 122 -5.98 -12.34 -9.80
CA LEU A 122 -5.78 -11.30 -8.81
C LEU A 122 -6.77 -11.56 -7.68
N MET A 123 -6.30 -11.53 -6.42
CA MET A 123 -7.09 -11.95 -5.28
C MET A 123 -7.07 -10.92 -4.16
N LEU A 124 -8.21 -10.77 -3.47
CA LEU A 124 -8.32 -10.10 -2.19
C LEU A 124 -8.69 -11.14 -1.14
N HIS A 125 -7.85 -11.31 -0.12
CA HIS A 125 -8.10 -12.22 0.99
C HIS A 125 -8.59 -11.44 2.21
N PHE A 126 -9.76 -11.78 2.73
CA PHE A 126 -10.36 -11.14 3.90
C PHE A 126 -10.14 -12.03 5.12
N VAL A 127 -9.45 -11.52 6.10
CA VAL A 127 -9.05 -12.24 7.30
C VAL A 127 -9.54 -11.50 8.53
N ASN A 128 -10.15 -12.17 9.49
CA ASN A 128 -10.36 -11.53 10.79
C ASN A 128 -9.00 -11.17 11.40
N GLU A 129 -8.92 -10.01 12.02
CA GLU A 129 -7.74 -9.64 12.78
C GLU A 129 -7.42 -10.73 13.82
N PRO A 130 -6.21 -11.33 13.80
CA PRO A 130 -5.87 -12.47 14.65
C PRO A 130 -5.95 -12.11 16.14
N LYS A 131 -6.43 -13.04 16.94
CA LYS A 131 -6.41 -12.88 18.40
C LYS A 131 -4.99 -13.08 18.94
N PRO A 132 -4.65 -12.47 20.09
CA PRO A 132 -3.40 -12.74 20.79
C PRO A 132 -3.11 -14.24 20.92
N GLY A 133 -1.88 -14.64 20.69
CA GLY A 133 -1.43 -16.01 20.72
C GLY A 133 -1.72 -16.84 19.45
N ALA A 134 -2.48 -16.33 18.50
CA ALA A 134 -2.72 -17.03 17.24
C ALA A 134 -1.44 -17.18 16.41
N THR A 135 -1.22 -18.38 15.86
CA THR A 135 -0.12 -18.68 14.93
C THR A 135 -0.61 -18.98 13.52
N VAL A 136 -1.92 -19.16 13.37
CA VAL A 136 -2.58 -19.45 12.09
C VAL A 136 -4.01 -18.91 12.10
N VAL A 137 -4.43 -18.37 10.96
CA VAL A 137 -5.83 -17.98 10.70
C VAL A 137 -6.18 -18.33 9.26
N SER A 138 -7.47 -18.54 8.99
CA SER A 138 -7.97 -18.77 7.63
C SER A 138 -8.73 -17.56 7.13
N PRO A 139 -8.69 -17.25 5.82
CA PRO A 139 -9.55 -16.25 5.24
C PRO A 139 -11.04 -16.57 5.49
N ARG A 140 -11.80 -15.56 5.86
CA ARG A 140 -13.28 -15.67 5.90
C ARG A 140 -13.85 -15.78 4.49
N ARG A 141 -13.22 -15.10 3.56
CA ARG A 141 -13.52 -15.14 2.14
C ARG A 141 -12.29 -14.74 1.33
N THR A 142 -12.27 -15.20 0.10
CA THR A 142 -11.32 -14.76 -0.92
C THR A 142 -12.10 -14.34 -2.16
N LEU A 143 -11.83 -13.18 -2.68
CA LEU A 143 -12.47 -12.66 -3.88
C LEU A 143 -11.47 -12.63 -5.02
N ARG A 144 -11.80 -13.27 -6.13
CA ARG A 144 -11.11 -13.06 -7.40
C ARG A 144 -11.58 -11.75 -7.99
N VAL A 145 -10.64 -10.91 -8.46
CA VAL A 145 -10.93 -9.62 -9.06
C VAL A 145 -10.34 -9.49 -10.46
N HIS A 146 -10.79 -8.50 -11.21
CA HIS A 146 -10.25 -8.14 -12.53
C HIS A 146 -10.54 -6.66 -12.78
N TYR A 147 -9.69 -5.99 -13.54
CA TYR A 147 -9.96 -4.64 -14.03
C TYR A 147 -10.99 -4.69 -15.14
N GLU A 148 -12.11 -3.94 -14.98
CA GLU A 148 -13.23 -3.95 -15.93
C GLU A 148 -12.85 -3.37 -17.30
N ASP A 149 -11.89 -2.45 -17.32
CA ASP A 149 -11.40 -1.75 -18.51
C ASP A 149 -10.13 -2.37 -19.13
N GLN A 150 -9.57 -3.43 -18.53
CA GLN A 150 -8.35 -4.06 -19.04
C GLN A 150 -8.58 -4.80 -20.36
N LYS A 151 -7.79 -4.43 -21.36
CA LYS A 151 -7.76 -5.08 -22.66
C LYS A 151 -6.38 -5.71 -22.90
N GLY A 152 -6.30 -7.03 -22.71
CA GLY A 152 -5.05 -7.76 -22.88
C GLY A 152 -4.11 -7.67 -21.67
N ALA A 153 -2.87 -8.11 -21.86
CA ALA A 153 -1.82 -7.99 -20.86
C ALA A 153 -1.26 -6.57 -20.88
N ALA A 154 -1.15 -5.95 -19.72
CA ALA A 154 -0.59 -4.62 -19.61
C ALA A 154 0.01 -4.41 -18.21
N GLU A 155 1.23 -3.93 -18.17
CA GLU A 155 2.01 -3.69 -16.95
C GLU A 155 1.42 -2.54 -16.10
N ASP A 156 0.60 -1.67 -16.68
CA ASP A 156 -0.07 -0.58 -15.97
C ASP A 156 -1.30 -1.03 -15.15
N TYR A 157 -1.68 -2.32 -15.22
CA TYR A 157 -2.69 -2.93 -14.35
C TYR A 157 -2.02 -3.73 -13.22
N ASP A 158 -1.08 -3.07 -12.58
CA ASP A 158 -0.32 -3.52 -11.44
C ASP A 158 -0.80 -2.76 -10.21
N CYS A 159 -1.44 -3.43 -9.26
CA CYS A 159 -1.98 -2.78 -8.06
C CYS A 159 -0.98 -2.92 -6.94
N GLU A 160 -0.56 -1.80 -6.42
CA GLU A 160 0.45 -1.71 -5.37
C GLU A 160 -0.09 -1.09 -4.07
N ALA A 161 -1.35 -0.65 -4.08
CA ALA A 161 -1.94 -0.03 -2.92
C ALA A 161 -3.42 -0.36 -2.80
N VAL A 162 -3.87 -0.67 -1.59
CA VAL A 162 -5.27 -0.94 -1.27
C VAL A 162 -5.68 -0.19 0.00
N PHE A 163 -6.88 0.35 0.02
CA PHE A 163 -7.46 0.92 1.23
C PHE A 163 -8.96 0.67 1.31
N ALA A 164 -9.49 0.65 2.52
CA ALA A 164 -10.92 0.50 2.76
C ALA A 164 -11.48 1.76 3.43
N ALA A 165 -12.47 2.40 2.81
CA ALA A 165 -13.06 3.63 3.30
C ALA A 165 -14.53 3.75 2.92
N GLY A 166 -15.38 4.22 3.85
CA GLY A 166 -16.81 4.41 3.62
C GLY A 166 -17.52 3.12 3.20
N GLY A 167 -17.14 1.99 3.76
CA GLY A 167 -17.68 0.66 3.44
C GLY A 167 -17.30 0.14 2.06
N ARG A 168 -16.28 0.69 1.42
CA ARG A 168 -15.83 0.31 0.07
C ARG A 168 -14.33 0.02 0.06
N ILE A 169 -13.90 -0.81 -0.89
CA ILE A 169 -12.50 -1.15 -1.11
C ILE A 169 -12.03 -0.47 -2.39
N PHE A 170 -10.89 0.15 -2.30
CA PHE A 170 -10.24 0.87 -3.38
C PHE A 170 -8.83 0.33 -3.62
N CYS A 171 -8.39 0.41 -4.88
CA CYS A 171 -7.06 0.01 -5.31
C CYS A 171 -6.44 1.14 -6.13
N LEU A 172 -5.13 1.34 -5.99
CA LEU A 172 -4.35 2.26 -6.79
C LEU A 172 -3.30 1.49 -7.59
N THR A 173 -3.12 1.88 -8.86
CA THR A 173 -2.15 1.22 -9.74
C THR A 173 -0.81 1.94 -9.73
N LYS A 174 0.25 1.16 -9.88
CA LYS A 174 1.61 1.62 -10.20
C LYS A 174 1.77 1.65 -11.71
N GLN A 175 1.64 2.83 -12.32
CA GLN A 175 1.77 2.97 -13.76
C GLN A 175 3.19 3.36 -14.15
N ARG A 176 3.88 2.45 -14.83
CA ARG A 176 5.25 2.67 -15.28
C ARG A 176 5.33 3.45 -16.57
N SER A 177 4.26 3.43 -17.37
CA SER A 177 4.23 4.06 -18.69
C SER A 177 4.21 5.59 -18.63
N ASP A 178 3.52 6.18 -17.64
CA ASP A 178 3.28 7.63 -17.59
C ASP A 178 3.39 8.24 -16.17
N GLN A 179 3.76 7.44 -15.15
CA GLN A 179 3.86 7.85 -13.74
C GLN A 179 2.55 8.40 -13.16
N ARG A 180 1.43 8.03 -13.76
CA ARG A 180 0.09 8.30 -13.22
C ARG A 180 -0.31 7.19 -12.27
N THR A 181 -1.42 7.37 -11.59
CA THR A 181 -2.12 6.31 -10.89
C THR A 181 -3.60 6.32 -11.27
N ARG A 182 -4.21 5.15 -11.31
CA ARG A 182 -5.65 4.97 -11.47
C ARG A 182 -6.24 4.49 -10.17
N LEU A 183 -7.33 5.13 -9.76
CA LEU A 183 -8.13 4.71 -8.62
C LEU A 183 -9.24 3.80 -9.10
N TYR A 184 -9.24 2.57 -8.62
CA TYR A 184 -10.30 1.60 -8.85
C TYR A 184 -11.08 1.34 -7.58
N ARG A 185 -12.36 0.99 -7.74
CA ARG A 185 -13.23 0.55 -6.66
C ARG A 185 -13.72 -0.87 -6.93
N LEU A 186 -13.67 -1.72 -5.92
CA LEU A 186 -14.30 -3.04 -5.98
C LEU A 186 -15.81 -2.87 -6.16
N ALA A 187 -16.39 -3.47 -7.20
CA ALA A 187 -17.80 -3.32 -7.57
C ALA A 187 -18.60 -4.63 -7.48
N GLY A 188 -18.11 -5.59 -6.70
CA GLY A 188 -18.81 -6.84 -6.43
C GLY A 188 -18.11 -7.62 -5.32
N GLU A 189 -18.84 -8.51 -4.67
CA GLU A 189 -18.32 -9.33 -3.56
C GLU A 189 -18.74 -10.81 -3.69
N SER A 190 -18.85 -11.28 -4.93
CA SER A 190 -19.22 -12.67 -5.21
C SER A 190 -18.04 -13.62 -5.00
N PRO A 191 -18.12 -14.61 -4.11
CA PRO A 191 -17.03 -15.57 -3.95
C PRO A 191 -16.91 -16.56 -5.11
N SER A 192 -17.97 -16.73 -5.90
CA SER A 192 -18.03 -17.68 -7.01
C SER A 192 -17.67 -17.10 -8.38
N LYS A 193 -17.62 -15.78 -8.50
CA LYS A 193 -17.34 -15.08 -9.76
C LYS A 193 -16.15 -14.14 -9.59
N SER A 194 -15.55 -13.73 -10.69
CA SER A 194 -14.59 -12.63 -10.66
C SER A 194 -15.31 -11.29 -10.53
N ASN A 195 -14.84 -10.46 -9.62
CA ASN A 195 -15.46 -9.20 -9.25
C ASN A 195 -14.75 -8.04 -9.97
N PRO A 196 -15.49 -7.10 -10.58
CA PRO A 196 -14.86 -6.02 -11.32
C PRO A 196 -14.25 -4.97 -10.37
N LEU A 197 -13.05 -4.55 -10.72
CA LEU A 197 -12.44 -3.30 -10.25
C LEU A 197 -12.84 -2.23 -11.27
N ARG A 198 -13.71 -1.31 -10.86
CA ARG A 198 -14.21 -0.22 -11.70
C ARG A 198 -13.37 1.03 -11.55
N LEU A 199 -12.93 1.57 -12.66
CA LEU A 199 -12.21 2.84 -12.70
C LEU A 199 -13.09 3.96 -12.10
N VAL A 200 -12.54 4.68 -11.13
CA VAL A 200 -13.16 5.87 -10.51
C VAL A 200 -12.61 7.14 -11.15
N ASP A 201 -11.28 7.27 -11.18
CA ASP A 201 -10.57 8.42 -11.74
C ASP A 201 -9.09 8.09 -11.92
N SER A 202 -8.32 9.00 -12.49
CA SER A 202 -6.87 8.91 -12.59
C SER A 202 -6.22 10.23 -12.21
N PHE A 203 -4.98 10.16 -11.69
CA PHE A 203 -4.25 11.33 -11.22
C PHE A 203 -2.79 11.26 -11.66
N ASP A 204 -2.26 12.42 -12.07
CA ASP A 204 -0.83 12.59 -12.36
C ASP A 204 -0.10 12.79 -11.02
N ILE A 205 0.34 11.67 -10.43
CA ILE A 205 1.02 11.66 -9.13
C ILE A 205 2.53 11.93 -9.25
N GLY A 206 3.06 11.92 -10.48
CA GLY A 206 4.48 12.19 -10.74
C GLY A 206 5.42 11.18 -10.10
N GLY A 207 5.03 9.91 -10.03
CA GLY A 207 5.82 8.85 -9.43
C GLY A 207 5.11 7.51 -9.46
N LEU A 208 5.77 6.48 -8.94
CA LEU A 208 5.22 5.13 -8.85
C LEU A 208 4.58 4.94 -7.46
N VAL A 209 3.27 4.71 -7.42
CA VAL A 209 2.53 4.38 -6.19
C VAL A 209 3.03 3.04 -5.65
N THR A 210 3.17 2.95 -4.33
CA THR A 210 3.68 1.77 -3.64
C THR A 210 2.83 1.34 -2.44
N ALA A 211 2.06 2.23 -1.81
CA ALA A 211 1.16 1.89 -0.71
C ALA A 211 0.09 2.95 -0.51
N ALA A 212 -1.00 2.61 0.18
CA ALA A 212 -1.98 3.57 0.66
C ALA A 212 -2.64 3.10 1.97
N ASP A 213 -3.07 4.06 2.78
CA ASP A 213 -3.87 3.79 3.96
C ASP A 213 -4.87 4.92 4.22
N VAL A 214 -5.90 4.64 5.01
CA VAL A 214 -6.94 5.61 5.40
C VAL A 214 -6.77 6.00 6.87
N SER A 215 -6.90 7.29 7.16
CA SER A 215 -6.85 7.77 8.55
C SER A 215 -7.93 7.12 9.42
N PRO A 216 -7.68 6.89 10.72
CA PRO A 216 -8.66 6.29 11.63
C PRO A 216 -10.01 7.01 11.69
N ASP A 217 -10.04 8.32 11.44
CA ASP A 217 -11.29 9.11 11.36
C ASP A 217 -11.98 9.04 9.99
N GLY A 218 -11.40 8.32 9.03
CA GLY A 218 -11.94 8.09 7.69
C GLY A 218 -11.97 9.33 6.78
N LYS A 219 -11.25 10.42 7.13
CA LYS A 219 -11.33 11.68 6.38
C LYS A 219 -10.18 11.91 5.40
N SER A 220 -9.10 11.17 5.54
CA SER A 220 -7.92 11.33 4.72
C SER A 220 -7.41 9.98 4.23
N VAL A 221 -6.88 9.97 3.00
CA VAL A 221 -6.14 8.83 2.45
C VAL A 221 -4.71 9.28 2.19
N ALA A 222 -3.76 8.59 2.80
CA ALA A 222 -2.35 8.74 2.50
C ALA A 222 -1.98 7.79 1.36
N VAL A 223 -1.16 8.26 0.44
CA VAL A 223 -0.64 7.48 -0.70
C VAL A 223 0.87 7.70 -0.77
N LEU A 224 1.60 6.62 -0.84
CA LEU A 224 3.04 6.62 -0.92
C LEU A 224 3.50 6.43 -2.38
N THR A 225 4.54 7.15 -2.73
CA THR A 225 5.38 6.85 -3.90
C THR A 225 6.83 6.72 -3.43
N TYR A 226 7.74 6.24 -4.26
CA TYR A 226 9.15 6.16 -3.89
C TYR A 226 9.78 7.51 -3.46
N THR A 227 9.17 8.63 -3.86
CA THR A 227 9.76 9.97 -3.67
C THR A 227 8.86 10.97 -2.95
N ALA A 228 7.63 10.58 -2.61
CA ALA A 228 6.69 11.50 -1.96
C ALA A 228 5.62 10.78 -1.14
N LEU A 229 5.25 11.41 -0.03
CA LEU A 229 4.03 11.16 0.70
C LEU A 229 2.98 12.15 0.25
N TRP A 230 1.83 11.62 -0.15
CA TRP A 230 0.64 12.39 -0.53
C TRP A 230 -0.47 12.15 0.49
N VAL A 231 -1.27 13.15 0.77
CA VAL A 231 -2.48 13.02 1.58
C VAL A 231 -3.63 13.73 0.89
N PHE A 232 -4.67 12.96 0.61
CA PHE A 232 -5.90 13.38 -0.07
C PHE A 232 -7.04 13.42 0.93
N ASP A 233 -7.89 14.44 0.87
CA ASP A 233 -9.14 14.43 1.61
C ASP A 233 -10.11 13.42 0.98
N PHE A 234 -10.77 12.61 1.82
CA PHE A 234 -11.72 11.59 1.39
C PHE A 234 -13.16 12.03 1.63
N ASP A 235 -13.96 12.00 0.56
CA ASP A 235 -15.42 12.19 0.63
C ASP A 235 -16.11 10.84 0.38
N PRO A 236 -16.76 10.23 1.39
CA PRO A 236 -17.43 8.94 1.22
C PRO A 236 -18.60 8.98 0.23
N LYS A 237 -19.14 10.15 -0.11
CA LYS A 237 -20.22 10.26 -1.09
C LYS A 237 -19.73 9.95 -2.49
N THR A 238 -18.60 10.51 -2.88
CA THR A 238 -18.00 10.32 -4.20
C THR A 238 -17.08 9.11 -4.26
N GLY A 239 -16.33 8.85 -3.18
CA GLY A 239 -15.27 7.86 -3.14
C GLY A 239 -14.07 8.22 -4.03
N ASN A 240 -13.98 9.48 -4.50
CA ASN A 240 -12.91 9.94 -5.37
C ASN A 240 -11.95 10.86 -4.60
N ILE A 241 -10.79 10.30 -4.21
CA ILE A 241 -9.77 11.04 -3.46
C ILE A 241 -9.09 12.14 -4.28
N PHE A 242 -9.19 12.10 -5.60
CA PHE A 242 -8.52 13.08 -6.46
C PHE A 242 -9.31 14.37 -6.66
N ARG A 243 -10.46 14.54 -6.02
CA ARG A 243 -11.31 15.73 -6.14
C ARG A 243 -11.26 16.68 -4.95
N GLY A 244 -10.76 16.22 -3.79
CA GLY A 244 -10.62 17.00 -2.58
C GLY A 244 -9.31 17.80 -2.50
N ARG A 245 -9.02 18.30 -1.31
CA ARG A 245 -7.75 18.93 -0.97
C ARG A 245 -6.62 17.93 -1.09
N ILE A 246 -5.50 18.37 -1.62
CA ILE A 246 -4.30 17.56 -1.82
C ILE A 246 -3.13 18.20 -1.11
N ARG A 247 -2.42 17.41 -0.32
CA ARG A 247 -1.20 17.79 0.38
C ARG A 247 -0.07 16.84 0.00
N ARG A 248 1.16 17.32 0.02
CA ARG A 248 2.33 16.53 -0.39
C ARG A 248 3.55 16.88 0.43
N MET A 249 4.41 15.89 0.63
CA MET A 249 5.75 16.04 1.18
C MET A 249 6.73 15.20 0.35
N PRO A 250 7.77 15.80 -0.25
CA PRO A 250 8.84 15.03 -0.85
C PRO A 250 9.63 14.29 0.25
N ILE A 251 9.83 12.99 0.08
CA ILE A 251 10.55 12.13 1.04
C ILE A 251 11.52 11.22 0.32
N PHE A 252 12.51 10.73 1.06
CA PHE A 252 13.40 9.67 0.62
C PHE A 252 13.59 8.64 1.74
N ALA A 253 13.11 7.43 1.51
CA ALA A 253 13.13 6.31 2.46
C ALA A 253 13.56 4.98 1.80
N TRP A 254 14.40 5.01 0.76
CA TRP A 254 14.92 3.83 0.05
C TRP A 254 13.84 2.77 -0.23
N GLN A 255 13.30 2.70 -1.45
CA GLN A 255 12.28 1.72 -1.82
C GLN A 255 11.18 1.61 -0.74
N ALA A 256 10.56 2.75 -0.43
CA ALA A 256 9.43 2.82 0.49
C ALA A 256 8.20 2.15 -0.13
N GLU A 257 7.70 1.08 0.46
CA GLU A 257 6.64 0.24 -0.11
C GLU A 257 5.53 -0.12 0.88
N ALA A 258 5.60 0.35 2.11
CA ALA A 258 4.56 0.12 3.10
C ALA A 258 4.17 1.42 3.78
N LEU A 259 2.89 1.59 4.10
CA LEU A 259 2.36 2.80 4.71
C LEU A 259 1.21 2.46 5.66
N ALA A 260 1.24 3.01 6.87
CA ALA A 260 0.12 2.98 7.80
C ALA A 260 -0.06 4.32 8.50
N PHE A 261 -1.30 4.74 8.74
CA PHE A 261 -1.55 5.80 9.69
C PHE A 261 -1.22 5.33 11.12
N GLU A 262 -0.60 6.20 11.92
CA GLU A 262 -0.49 6.10 13.36
C GLU A 262 -1.26 7.26 13.99
N GLY A 263 -2.52 7.04 14.30
CA GLY A 263 -3.47 8.12 14.59
C GLY A 263 -3.80 8.95 13.33
N ASN A 264 -4.32 10.18 13.52
CA ASN A 264 -4.71 11.03 12.38
C ASN A 264 -3.61 11.98 11.89
N ASP A 265 -2.54 12.14 12.66
CA ASP A 265 -1.55 13.21 12.47
C ASP A 265 -0.18 12.72 12.03
N GLN A 266 -0.01 11.42 11.94
CA GLN A 266 1.27 10.78 11.64
C GLN A 266 1.06 9.51 10.82
N VAL A 267 2.07 9.15 10.03
CA VAL A 267 2.14 7.86 9.35
C VAL A 267 3.44 7.13 9.70
N VAL A 268 3.41 5.81 9.61
CA VAL A 268 4.59 4.94 9.61
C VAL A 268 4.79 4.46 8.17
N ILE A 269 5.99 4.70 7.65
CA ILE A 269 6.42 4.22 6.34
C ILE A 269 7.38 3.04 6.55
N GLY A 270 7.19 1.97 5.81
CA GLY A 270 8.10 0.84 5.73
C GLY A 270 8.83 0.82 4.39
N ASN A 271 10.06 0.30 4.37
CA ASN A 271 10.78 0.04 3.13
C ASN A 271 11.09 -1.45 2.97
N GLU A 272 11.50 -1.87 1.76
CA GLU A 272 11.86 -3.28 1.46
C GLU A 272 12.90 -3.86 2.45
N SER A 273 13.82 -3.03 2.98
CA SER A 273 14.80 -3.48 3.96
C SER A 273 14.25 -3.67 5.38
N GLY A 274 12.94 -3.46 5.57
CA GLY A 274 12.26 -3.56 6.86
C GLY A 274 12.41 -2.34 7.77
N GLN A 275 13.08 -1.27 7.33
CA GLN A 275 13.20 -0.05 8.13
C GLN A 275 11.86 0.65 8.23
N LEU A 276 11.54 1.18 9.41
CA LEU A 276 10.31 1.92 9.70
C LEU A 276 10.62 3.37 10.03
N PHE A 277 9.82 4.27 9.49
CA PHE A 277 9.99 5.73 9.60
C PHE A 277 8.68 6.37 10.02
N ARG A 278 8.67 7.12 11.12
CA ARG A 278 7.53 7.94 11.51
C ARG A 278 7.59 9.30 10.85
N VAL A 279 6.51 9.69 10.21
CA VAL A 279 6.42 10.96 9.49
C VAL A 279 5.20 11.75 9.96
N PRO A 280 5.40 12.87 10.66
CA PRO A 280 4.30 13.74 11.05
C PRO A 280 3.72 14.46 9.83
N LEU A 281 2.40 14.53 9.74
CA LEU A 281 1.69 15.15 8.61
C LEU A 281 1.68 16.69 8.65
N SER A 282 2.14 17.29 9.72
CA SER A 282 2.21 18.77 9.88
C SER A 282 3.17 19.43 8.87
N GLY A 283 4.12 18.67 8.31
CA GLY A 283 5.06 19.15 7.30
C GLY A 283 4.56 19.09 5.85
N LEU A 284 3.33 18.63 5.62
CA LEU A 284 2.75 18.53 4.27
C LEU A 284 2.40 19.91 3.71
N GLU A 285 2.83 20.17 2.48
CA GLU A 285 2.46 21.36 1.71
C GLU A 285 1.14 21.14 0.95
N VAL A 286 0.31 22.18 0.87
CA VAL A 286 -0.94 22.15 0.10
C VAL A 286 -0.61 22.32 -1.38
N VAL A 287 -0.91 21.31 -2.17
CA VAL A 287 -0.77 21.32 -3.64
C VAL A 287 -2.05 21.80 -4.31
N ARG A 288 -3.19 21.42 -3.74
CA ARG A 288 -4.51 21.86 -4.16
C ARG A 288 -5.41 22.02 -2.94
N PRO A 289 -6.02 23.21 -2.74
CA PRO A 289 -6.90 23.53 -1.61
C PRO A 289 -8.23 22.76 -1.64
#